data_4b51bd4cd1423d01001ad46a0a5669ea
#
_entry.id   4b51bd4cd1423d01001ad46a0a5669ea
#
_cell.length_a   1.000
_cell.length_b   1.000
_cell.length_c   1.000
_cell.angle_alpha   90.00
_cell.angle_beta   90.00
_cell.angle_gamma   90.00
#
_symmetry.space_group_name_H-M   'P 1'
#
loop_
_entity.id
_entity.type
_entity.pdbx_description
1 polymer ?
#
loop_
_entity_poly.entity_id
_entity_poly.type
_entity_poly.pdbx_seq_one_letter_code
_entity_poly.pdbx_strand_id
1 'polypeptide(L)'
;MRAAPDQLKWVVDDVIPHTAALKALMGDVTTLPGRDITPATISDAGILLVRSITPVNESLLAGSSVQFVGTATAGVDHFDIDAIERLGVAWSAAPGSNAVSVVEYVLCALATAGWFERVIAGCPVGLVGLGQVGERLAHRL
;
A
#
# COMPACT_ATOMS: atom_id res chain seq x y z
N MET A 1 24.96 -12.53 -5.29
CA MET A 1 24.98 -11.24 -4.55
C MET A 1 23.82 -10.43 -5.12
N ARG A 2 22.82 -10.02 -4.32
CA ARG A 2 21.72 -9.19 -4.81
C ARG A 2 22.26 -7.78 -5.06
N ALA A 3 21.83 -7.14 -6.16
CA ALA A 3 22.20 -5.76 -6.46
C ALA A 3 21.66 -4.81 -5.38
N ALA A 4 22.36 -3.70 -5.12
CA ALA A 4 21.88 -2.68 -4.21
C ALA A 4 20.63 -1.98 -4.78
N PRO A 5 19.69 -1.50 -3.96
CA PRO A 5 18.43 -0.93 -4.45
C PRO A 5 18.59 0.24 -5.41
N ASP A 6 19.64 1.06 -5.26
CA ASP A 6 20.01 2.18 -6.12
C ASP A 6 20.55 1.76 -7.49
N GLN A 7 20.87 0.47 -7.66
CA GLN A 7 21.32 -0.13 -8.92
C GLN A 7 20.21 -0.86 -9.68
N LEU A 8 19.00 -0.90 -9.12
CA LEU A 8 17.85 -1.57 -9.69
C LEU A 8 16.93 -0.56 -10.37
N LYS A 9 16.32 -0.97 -11.47
CA LYS A 9 15.21 -0.23 -12.08
C LYS A 9 13.96 -0.41 -11.25
N TRP A 10 13.26 0.68 -10.98
CA TRP A 10 12.01 0.71 -10.24
C TRP A 10 10.83 1.00 -11.17
N VAL A 11 9.76 0.29 -11.03
CA VAL A 11 8.46 0.63 -11.60
C VAL A 11 7.50 0.93 -10.46
N VAL A 12 6.87 2.10 -10.51
CA VAL A 12 6.08 2.64 -9.41
C VAL A 12 4.74 3.15 -9.93
N ASP A 13 3.64 2.80 -9.26
CA ASP A 13 2.32 3.40 -9.51
C ASP A 13 2.39 4.92 -9.31
N ASP A 14 1.98 5.70 -10.29
CA ASP A 14 2.12 7.16 -10.37
C ASP A 14 1.34 7.92 -9.30
N VAL A 15 0.34 7.30 -8.68
CA VAL A 15 -0.44 7.90 -7.59
C VAL A 15 0.21 7.69 -6.22
N ILE A 16 1.28 6.88 -6.11
CA ILE A 16 2.07 6.78 -4.88
C ILE A 16 2.75 8.13 -4.64
N PRO A 17 2.56 8.75 -3.45
CA PRO A 17 3.13 10.07 -3.18
C PRO A 17 4.67 10.02 -3.10
N HIS A 18 5.29 11.19 -3.24
CA HIS A 18 6.76 11.38 -3.12
C HIS A 18 7.62 10.65 -4.16
N THR A 19 7.07 10.28 -5.31
CA THR A 19 7.83 9.63 -6.40
C THR A 19 9.00 10.48 -6.91
N ALA A 20 8.89 11.81 -6.85
CA ALA A 20 10.00 12.70 -7.19
C ALA A 20 11.20 12.55 -6.22
N ALA A 21 10.93 12.43 -4.92
CA ALA A 21 11.95 12.17 -3.92
C ALA A 21 12.57 10.77 -4.09
N LEU A 22 11.73 9.79 -4.41
CA LEU A 22 12.19 8.44 -4.72
C LEU A 22 13.12 8.41 -5.93
N LYS A 23 12.79 9.14 -7.01
CA LYS A 23 13.67 9.31 -8.19
C LYS A 23 15.01 9.93 -7.84
N ALA A 24 15.00 10.95 -6.98
CA ALA A 24 16.24 11.62 -6.56
C ALA A 24 17.16 10.70 -5.73
N LEU A 25 16.59 9.75 -4.99
CA LEU A 25 17.34 8.84 -4.13
C LEU A 25 17.79 7.56 -4.86
N MET A 26 16.93 7.00 -5.71
CA MET A 26 17.13 5.67 -6.33
C MET A 26 17.58 5.72 -7.80
N GLY A 27 17.46 6.86 -8.46
CA GLY A 27 17.92 7.06 -9.82
C GLY A 27 16.92 6.55 -10.86
N ASP A 28 16.98 5.28 -11.24
CA ASP A 28 16.17 4.73 -12.33
C ASP A 28 14.75 4.33 -11.86
N VAL A 29 13.85 5.31 -11.82
CA VAL A 29 12.45 5.14 -11.41
C VAL A 29 11.50 5.54 -12.53
N THR A 30 10.78 4.58 -13.08
CA THR A 30 9.68 4.78 -14.04
C THR A 30 8.35 4.81 -13.29
N THR A 31 7.54 5.83 -13.52
CA THR A 31 6.18 5.93 -12.96
C THR A 31 5.15 5.65 -14.04
N LEU A 32 4.16 4.80 -13.73
CA LEU A 32 3.07 4.41 -14.63
C LEU A 32 1.75 4.40 -13.88
N PRO A 33 0.62 4.69 -14.56
CA PRO A 33 -0.69 4.38 -14.00
C PRO A 33 -0.76 2.90 -13.61
N GLY A 34 -1.30 2.58 -12.44
CA GLY A 34 -1.31 1.20 -11.95
C GLY A 34 -1.98 0.20 -12.89
N ARG A 35 -2.91 0.66 -13.75
CA ARG A 35 -3.55 -0.17 -14.78
C ARG A 35 -2.67 -0.46 -16.00
N ASP A 36 -1.62 0.33 -16.18
CA ASP A 36 -0.66 0.19 -17.29
C ASP A 36 0.58 -0.62 -16.87
N ILE A 37 0.62 -1.08 -15.62
CA ILE A 37 1.63 -2.01 -15.13
C ILE A 37 1.31 -3.40 -15.69
N THR A 38 2.14 -3.86 -16.60
CA THR A 38 1.98 -5.11 -17.36
C THR A 38 3.28 -5.92 -17.33
N PRO A 39 3.28 -7.20 -17.69
CA PRO A 39 4.52 -7.99 -17.78
C PRO A 39 5.60 -7.33 -18.65
N ALA A 40 5.20 -6.68 -19.75
CA ALA A 40 6.12 -5.98 -20.63
C ALA A 40 6.78 -4.76 -19.98
N THR A 41 6.04 -4.00 -19.18
CA THR A 41 6.54 -2.78 -18.53
C THR A 41 7.44 -3.04 -17.32
N ILE A 42 7.37 -4.26 -16.75
CA ILE A 42 8.19 -4.66 -15.60
C ILE A 42 9.27 -5.68 -15.92
N SER A 43 9.46 -6.04 -17.20
CA SER A 43 10.34 -7.14 -17.62
C SER A 43 11.79 -7.00 -17.11
N ASP A 44 12.30 -5.78 -17.04
CA ASP A 44 13.65 -5.42 -16.58
C ASP A 44 13.66 -4.68 -15.23
N ALA A 45 12.49 -4.53 -14.60
CA ALA A 45 12.39 -3.93 -13.28
C ALA A 45 12.88 -4.88 -12.19
N GLY A 46 13.72 -4.38 -11.28
CA GLY A 46 14.12 -5.12 -10.08
C GLY A 46 13.17 -4.89 -8.90
N ILE A 47 12.49 -3.74 -8.87
CA ILE A 47 11.57 -3.35 -7.80
C ILE A 47 10.26 -2.85 -8.40
N LEU A 48 9.16 -3.33 -7.85
CA LEU A 48 7.81 -2.94 -8.23
C LEU A 48 7.05 -2.37 -7.02
N LEU A 49 6.57 -1.14 -7.12
CA LEU A 49 5.70 -0.53 -6.10
C LEU A 49 4.31 -0.28 -6.68
N VAL A 50 3.30 -0.87 -6.04
CA VAL A 50 1.92 -0.84 -6.52
C VAL A 50 0.94 -0.32 -5.48
N ARG A 51 -0.30 -0.14 -5.91
CA ARG A 51 -1.48 0.03 -5.05
C ARG A 51 -2.49 -1.10 -5.33
N SER A 52 -3.59 -1.10 -4.62
CA SER A 52 -4.64 -2.14 -4.69
C SER A 52 -5.27 -2.39 -6.06
N ILE A 53 -5.09 -1.48 -7.03
CA ILE A 53 -5.64 -1.62 -8.38
C ILE A 53 -4.79 -2.49 -9.32
N THR A 54 -3.56 -2.84 -8.92
CA THR A 54 -2.65 -3.67 -9.70
C THR A 54 -2.62 -5.09 -9.12
N PRO A 55 -3.24 -6.09 -9.75
CA PRO A 55 -3.13 -7.45 -9.29
C PRO A 55 -1.70 -7.96 -9.45
N VAL A 56 -1.09 -8.40 -8.35
CA VAL A 56 0.25 -8.97 -8.35
C VAL A 56 0.13 -10.48 -8.22
N ASN A 57 0.32 -11.17 -9.33
CA ASN A 57 0.15 -12.60 -9.46
C ASN A 57 1.23 -13.20 -10.37
N GLU A 58 1.17 -14.51 -10.59
CA GLU A 58 2.12 -15.22 -11.44
C GLU A 58 2.13 -14.66 -12.87
N SER A 59 0.97 -14.33 -13.45
CA SER A 59 0.90 -13.81 -14.83
C SER A 59 1.58 -12.45 -14.99
N LEU A 60 1.62 -11.62 -13.94
CA LEU A 60 2.34 -10.36 -13.95
C LEU A 60 3.85 -10.58 -13.79
N LEU A 61 4.25 -11.44 -12.84
CA LEU A 61 5.65 -11.54 -12.40
C LEU A 61 6.49 -12.54 -13.18
N ALA A 62 5.88 -13.57 -13.79
CA ALA A 62 6.61 -14.61 -14.48
C ALA A 62 7.49 -14.06 -15.62
N GLY A 63 8.77 -14.41 -15.60
CA GLY A 63 9.75 -13.96 -16.59
C GLY A 63 10.24 -12.53 -16.42
N SER A 64 9.79 -11.79 -15.41
CA SER A 64 10.33 -10.48 -15.05
C SER A 64 11.62 -10.60 -14.23
N SER A 65 12.35 -9.49 -14.11
CA SER A 65 13.52 -9.37 -13.24
C SER A 65 13.18 -8.92 -11.82
N VAL A 66 11.89 -8.84 -11.46
CA VAL A 66 11.43 -8.31 -10.18
C VAL A 66 11.91 -9.18 -9.02
N GLN A 67 12.60 -8.57 -8.08
CA GLN A 67 13.11 -9.20 -6.86
C GLN A 67 12.33 -8.79 -5.61
N PHE A 68 11.62 -7.65 -5.68
CA PHE A 68 10.82 -7.12 -4.58
C PHE A 68 9.56 -6.44 -5.09
N VAL A 69 8.44 -6.71 -4.43
CA VAL A 69 7.17 -6.01 -4.64
C VAL A 69 6.71 -5.37 -3.35
N GLY A 70 6.45 -4.06 -3.39
CA GLY A 70 5.84 -3.33 -2.30
C GLY A 70 4.44 -2.85 -2.66
N THR A 71 3.50 -2.89 -1.71
CA THR A 71 2.24 -2.17 -1.87
C THR A 71 2.13 -1.00 -0.90
N ALA A 72 1.76 0.16 -1.43
CA ALA A 72 1.50 1.37 -0.63
C ALA A 72 0.12 1.33 0.05
N THR A 73 -0.46 0.14 0.23
CA THR A 73 -1.75 -0.09 0.89
C THR A 73 -1.58 -0.99 2.12
N ALA A 74 -2.52 -0.87 3.05
CA ALA A 74 -2.52 -1.71 4.26
C ALA A 74 -2.92 -3.16 3.96
N GLY A 75 -3.88 -3.36 3.05
CA GLY A 75 -4.37 -4.68 2.62
C GLY A 75 -3.57 -5.26 1.47
N VAL A 76 -3.60 -6.58 1.33
CA VAL A 76 -2.88 -7.36 0.33
C VAL A 76 -3.79 -8.24 -0.53
N ASP A 77 -5.08 -7.95 -0.59
CA ASP A 77 -6.07 -8.76 -1.34
C ASP A 77 -5.77 -8.85 -2.85
N HIS A 78 -4.97 -7.91 -3.36
CA HIS A 78 -4.49 -7.87 -4.74
C HIS A 78 -3.17 -8.64 -4.96
N PHE A 79 -2.59 -9.25 -3.91
CA PHE A 79 -1.39 -10.08 -3.97
C PHE A 79 -1.76 -11.56 -3.95
N ASP A 80 -1.33 -12.32 -4.95
CA ASP A 80 -1.23 -13.77 -4.90
C ASP A 80 0.07 -14.13 -4.17
N ILE A 81 0.00 -14.17 -2.83
CA ILE A 81 1.17 -14.38 -1.96
C ILE A 81 1.86 -15.70 -2.28
N ASP A 82 1.09 -16.77 -2.51
CA ASP A 82 1.63 -18.09 -2.84
C ASP A 82 2.43 -18.05 -4.15
N ALA A 83 1.93 -17.33 -5.16
CA ALA A 83 2.66 -17.17 -6.42
C ALA A 83 3.93 -16.32 -6.25
N ILE A 84 3.85 -15.21 -5.50
CA ILE A 84 4.98 -14.34 -5.23
C ILE A 84 6.10 -15.10 -4.52
N GLU A 85 5.75 -15.90 -3.50
CA GLU A 85 6.72 -16.69 -2.74
C GLU A 85 7.32 -17.84 -3.58
N ARG A 86 6.50 -18.54 -4.39
CA ARG A 86 7.01 -19.57 -5.30
C ARG A 86 8.00 -19.03 -6.33
N LEU A 87 7.80 -17.79 -6.78
CA LEU A 87 8.73 -17.11 -7.70
C LEU A 87 9.98 -16.56 -6.99
N GLY A 88 10.07 -16.67 -5.66
CA GLY A 88 11.20 -16.19 -4.87
C GLY A 88 11.27 -14.66 -4.78
N VAL A 89 10.17 -13.97 -5.06
CA VAL A 89 10.07 -12.51 -4.97
C VAL A 89 9.79 -12.12 -3.53
N ALA A 90 10.57 -11.20 -2.98
CA ALA A 90 10.29 -10.64 -1.66
C ALA A 90 9.14 -9.64 -1.75
N TRP A 91 8.35 -9.50 -0.68
CA TRP A 91 7.24 -8.54 -0.68
C TRP A 91 7.03 -7.85 0.66
N SER A 92 6.36 -6.71 0.64
CA SER A 92 5.94 -5.99 1.84
C SER A 92 4.67 -5.19 1.57
N ALA A 93 3.90 -4.98 2.64
CA ALA A 93 2.75 -4.07 2.66
C ALA A 93 3.00 -2.93 3.65
N ALA A 94 2.06 -1.97 3.71
CA ALA A 94 2.13 -0.82 4.61
C ALA A 94 0.99 -0.84 5.67
N PRO A 95 0.90 -1.85 6.55
CA PRO A 95 -0.18 -1.97 7.51
C PRO A 95 -0.19 -0.76 8.46
N GLY A 96 -1.37 -0.18 8.66
CA GLY A 96 -1.56 0.97 9.54
C GLY A 96 -1.09 2.33 8.98
N SER A 97 -0.54 2.38 7.77
CA SER A 97 -0.07 3.63 7.16
C SER A 97 -1.15 4.71 7.04
N ASN A 98 -2.39 4.31 6.81
CA ASN A 98 -3.55 5.20 6.69
C ASN A 98 -4.41 5.28 7.96
N ALA A 99 -4.02 4.60 9.05
CA ALA A 99 -4.90 4.42 10.21
C ALA A 99 -5.28 5.76 10.87
N VAL A 100 -4.35 6.71 10.94
CA VAL A 100 -4.62 8.05 11.52
C VAL A 100 -5.65 8.78 10.67
N SER A 101 -5.46 8.84 9.35
CA SER A 101 -6.38 9.52 8.43
C SER A 101 -7.79 8.90 8.45
N VAL A 102 -7.88 7.58 8.59
CA VAL A 102 -9.18 6.89 8.72
C VAL A 102 -9.86 7.25 10.04
N VAL A 103 -9.12 7.31 11.14
CA VAL A 103 -9.66 7.76 12.45
C VAL A 103 -10.16 9.19 12.37
N GLU A 104 -9.39 10.10 11.79
CA GLU A 104 -9.79 11.49 11.59
C GLU A 104 -11.06 11.60 10.73
N TYR A 105 -11.13 10.84 9.65
CA TYR A 105 -12.33 10.76 8.82
C TYR A 105 -13.57 10.32 9.62
N VAL A 106 -13.45 9.29 10.45
CA VAL A 106 -14.56 8.80 11.29
C VAL A 106 -15.01 9.88 12.29
N LEU A 107 -14.06 10.54 12.94
CA LEU A 107 -14.38 11.62 13.88
C LEU A 107 -15.09 12.80 13.19
N CYS A 108 -14.60 13.19 12.00
CA CYS A 108 -15.25 14.22 11.20
C CYS A 108 -16.67 13.79 10.76
N ALA A 109 -16.86 12.53 10.35
CA ALA A 109 -18.15 12.00 9.97
C ALA A 109 -19.15 12.02 11.15
N LEU A 110 -18.70 11.61 12.34
CA LEU A 110 -19.53 11.68 13.58
C LEU A 110 -19.91 13.11 13.91
N ALA A 111 -18.98 14.06 13.79
CA ALA A 111 -19.25 15.48 14.02
C ALA A 111 -20.26 16.03 13.02
N THR A 112 -20.07 15.75 11.72
CA THR A 112 -20.98 16.20 10.64
C THR A 112 -22.38 15.63 10.79
N ALA A 113 -22.48 14.38 11.26
CA ALA A 113 -23.76 13.71 11.52
C ALA A 113 -24.44 14.15 12.84
N GLY A 114 -23.84 15.03 13.62
CA GLY A 114 -24.36 15.48 14.93
C GLY A 114 -24.28 14.43 16.03
N TRP A 115 -23.44 13.38 15.85
CA TRP A 115 -23.28 12.29 16.83
C TRP A 115 -22.14 12.54 17.81
N PHE A 116 -21.18 13.37 17.46
CA PHE A 116 -19.97 13.58 18.27
C PHE A 116 -20.27 14.12 19.67
N GLU A 117 -21.19 15.09 19.78
CA GLU A 117 -21.62 15.62 21.08
C GLU A 117 -22.31 14.57 21.95
N ARG A 118 -23.05 13.64 21.34
CA ARG A 118 -23.70 12.53 22.06
C ARG A 118 -22.68 11.53 22.60
N VAL A 119 -21.61 11.28 21.84
CA VAL A 119 -20.48 10.42 22.27
C VAL A 119 -19.77 11.06 23.46
N ILE A 120 -19.46 12.36 23.38
CA ILE A 120 -18.85 13.11 24.49
C ILE A 120 -19.76 13.10 25.75
N ALA A 121 -21.07 13.14 25.56
CA ALA A 121 -22.03 13.04 26.64
C ALA A 121 -22.19 11.62 27.22
N GLY A 122 -21.38 10.65 26.80
CA GLY A 122 -21.35 9.29 27.31
C GLY A 122 -22.30 8.31 26.60
N CYS A 123 -22.79 8.64 25.40
CA CYS A 123 -23.54 7.68 24.60
C CYS A 123 -22.62 6.51 24.21
N PRO A 124 -23.01 5.24 24.50
CA PRO A 124 -22.16 4.10 24.19
C PRO A 124 -21.97 3.93 22.67
N VAL A 125 -20.76 3.65 22.27
CA VAL A 125 -20.38 3.38 20.86
C VAL A 125 -19.90 1.92 20.75
N GLY A 126 -20.50 1.18 19.84
CA GLY A 126 -20.04 -0.16 19.49
C GLY A 126 -18.92 -0.08 18.45
N LEU A 127 -17.77 -0.68 18.73
CA LEU A 127 -16.64 -0.78 17.81
C LEU A 127 -16.42 -2.25 17.43
N VAL A 128 -16.51 -2.57 16.14
CA VAL A 128 -16.27 -3.91 15.63
C VAL A 128 -14.89 -3.97 14.99
N GLY A 129 -13.97 -4.72 15.60
CA GLY A 129 -12.56 -4.85 15.19
C GLY A 129 -11.62 -3.88 15.91
N LEU A 130 -10.59 -4.44 16.55
CA LEU A 130 -9.55 -3.72 17.29
C LEU A 130 -8.17 -3.88 16.64
N GLY A 131 -8.11 -3.71 15.32
CA GLY A 131 -6.85 -3.62 14.58
C GLY A 131 -6.28 -2.20 14.58
N GLN A 132 -5.38 -1.90 13.64
CA GLN A 132 -4.65 -0.63 13.55
C GLN A 132 -5.53 0.64 13.57
N VAL A 133 -6.73 0.57 12.99
CA VAL A 133 -7.69 1.67 13.00
C VAL A 133 -8.55 1.64 14.26
N GLY A 134 -9.13 0.48 14.58
CA GLY A 134 -10.08 0.35 15.68
C GLY A 134 -9.48 0.68 17.04
N GLU A 135 -8.27 0.25 17.31
CA GLU A 135 -7.54 0.58 18.53
C GLU A 135 -7.31 2.09 18.67
N ARG A 136 -6.84 2.74 17.60
CA ARG A 136 -6.64 4.19 17.60
C ARG A 136 -7.95 4.96 17.74
N LEU A 137 -9.02 4.47 17.13
CA LEU A 137 -10.34 5.09 17.26
C LEU A 137 -10.88 4.94 18.69
N ALA A 138 -10.75 3.76 19.30
CA ALA A 138 -11.17 3.52 20.68
C ALA A 138 -10.47 4.44 21.69
N HIS A 139 -9.22 4.86 21.42
CA HIS A 139 -8.50 5.80 22.27
C HIS A 139 -8.91 7.28 22.07
N ARG A 140 -9.69 7.56 21.03
CA ARG A 140 -10.12 8.92 20.68
C ARG A 140 -11.58 9.20 20.99
N LEU A 141 -12.37 8.15 21.22
CA LEU A 141 -13.77 8.21 21.61
C LEU A 141 -13.93 8.11 23.13
#